data_bdb480eca3ae219b7871445ade1644f5
#
_entry.id   bdb480eca3ae219b7871445ade1644f5
#
_cell.length_a   1.000
_cell.length_b   1.000
_cell.length_c   1.000
_cell.angle_alpha   90.00
_cell.angle_beta   90.00
_cell.angle_gamma   90.00
#
_symmetry.space_group_name_H-M   'P 1'
#
loop_
_entity.id
_entity.type
_entity.pdbx_description
1 polymer ?
#
loop_
_entity_poly.entity_id
_entity_poly.type
_entity_poly.pdbx_seq_one_letter_code
_entity_poly.pdbx_strand_id
1 'polypeptide(L)'
;MKRLLAVPAVLTLALSLAACGDDEPSTGSDGADGVACTYNETGDAAREVDLPPGEATATDKVEVVITTTNGDLRATLNGDTTPCTVNSFLSLAEQGFYDDTPCPRITTTPGFEVLQCGDPSGTTAGGPGYQYEDELSGGETYPAGTLAMANSGPDTQGSQFFIVYGDTQLRPDYTVFGTVDEADLSVIEEIAQDGDDGTNPAGGGAPNTPIGLVSITTD
;
A
#
# COMPACT_ATOMS: atom_id res chain seq x y z
N MET A 1 -71.16 47.30 35.68
CA MET A 1 -71.62 46.72 36.99
C MET A 1 -70.76 45.49 37.26
N LYS A 2 -70.03 45.62 38.40
CA LYS A 2 -69.74 44.56 39.37
C LYS A 2 -69.26 43.18 38.81
N ARG A 3 -68.20 42.53 39.28
CA ARG A 3 -67.47 42.54 40.56
C ARG A 3 -66.12 41.90 40.40
N LEU A 4 -65.10 42.44 41.08
CA LEU A 4 -63.85 41.76 41.40
C LEU A 4 -64.14 40.55 42.28
N LEU A 5 -63.36 39.53 42.13
CA LEU A 5 -63.00 38.60 43.19
C LEU A 5 -61.55 38.14 42.96
N ALA A 6 -60.76 38.56 43.91
CA ALA A 6 -59.36 38.10 44.11
C ALA A 6 -59.41 36.85 44.99
N VAL A 7 -58.54 35.87 44.71
CA VAL A 7 -58.24 34.73 45.57
C VAL A 7 -56.74 34.39 45.45
N PRO A 8 -56.09 33.99 46.54
CA PRO A 8 -54.66 34.27 46.75
C PRO A 8 -53.70 33.19 46.24
N ALA A 9 -52.48 33.63 46.17
CA ALA A 9 -51.32 32.81 45.89
C ALA A 9 -51.04 31.73 46.94
N VAL A 10 -50.85 30.50 46.51
CA VAL A 10 -50.19 29.44 47.29
C VAL A 10 -48.85 29.17 46.65
N LEU A 11 -47.80 29.56 47.33
CA LEU A 11 -46.41 29.31 46.99
C LEU A 11 -46.06 27.94 47.54
N THR A 12 -45.99 26.94 46.63
CA THR A 12 -45.39 25.62 46.93
C THR A 12 -43.95 25.58 46.42
N LEU A 13 -43.05 25.60 47.36
CA LEU A 13 -41.62 25.40 47.14
C LEU A 13 -41.37 23.92 46.90
N ALA A 14 -41.11 23.53 45.65
CA ALA A 14 -40.64 22.19 45.30
C ALA A 14 -39.11 22.19 45.26
N LEU A 15 -38.52 21.51 46.27
CA LEU A 15 -37.10 21.13 46.20
C LEU A 15 -36.93 20.08 45.12
N SER A 16 -36.28 20.45 44.01
CA SER A 16 -35.77 19.51 43.03
C SER A 16 -34.38 19.04 43.48
N LEU A 17 -34.28 17.78 43.91
CA LEU A 17 -33.00 17.08 44.04
C LEU A 17 -32.41 16.96 42.65
N ALA A 18 -31.28 17.61 42.40
CA ALA A 18 -30.40 17.35 41.27
C ALA A 18 -29.71 16.01 41.55
N ALA A 19 -30.14 14.98 40.85
CA ALA A 19 -29.35 13.77 40.70
C ALA A 19 -28.24 14.08 39.68
N CYS A 20 -27.00 14.20 40.15
CA CYS A 20 -25.84 14.09 39.31
C CYS A 20 -25.81 12.66 38.77
N GLY A 21 -26.16 12.49 37.50
CA GLY A 21 -25.77 11.31 36.74
C GLY A 21 -24.32 11.49 36.39
N ASP A 22 -23.45 10.64 36.91
CA ASP A 22 -22.12 10.45 36.41
C ASP A 22 -22.26 9.82 34.99
N ASP A 23 -22.14 10.66 33.97
CA ASP A 23 -21.81 10.21 32.63
C ASP A 23 -20.36 9.71 32.71
N GLU A 24 -20.20 8.42 32.99
CA GLU A 24 -18.95 7.73 32.68
C GLU A 24 -18.71 7.91 31.19
N PRO A 25 -17.54 8.43 30.77
CA PRO A 25 -17.16 8.33 29.38
C PRO A 25 -17.08 6.85 29.05
N SER A 26 -17.98 6.41 28.22
CA SER A 26 -17.90 5.13 27.54
C SER A 26 -16.49 5.05 26.95
N THR A 27 -15.63 4.28 27.60
CA THR A 27 -14.37 3.84 27.00
C THR A 27 -14.75 3.01 25.79
N GLY A 28 -14.82 3.71 24.66
CA GLY A 28 -14.92 3.09 23.35
C GLY A 28 -13.77 2.09 23.20
N SER A 29 -14.13 0.94 22.74
CA SER A 29 -13.30 -0.14 22.23
C SER A 29 -11.93 0.32 21.79
N ASP A 30 -10.90 -0.40 22.24
CA ASP A 30 -9.60 -0.49 21.59
C ASP A 30 -9.79 -0.98 20.12
N GLY A 31 -10.16 -0.07 19.23
CA GLY A 31 -9.93 -0.20 17.82
C GLY A 31 -8.46 0.21 17.62
N ALA A 32 -7.66 -0.61 17.01
CA ALA A 32 -6.36 -0.19 16.53
C ALA A 32 -6.58 1.10 15.73
N ASP A 33 -6.02 2.22 16.23
CA ASP A 33 -6.12 3.50 15.53
C ASP A 33 -5.38 3.35 14.19
N GLY A 34 -6.14 3.29 13.08
CA GLY A 34 -5.57 3.21 11.74
C GLY A 34 -4.83 4.49 11.39
N VAL A 35 -3.95 4.40 10.40
CA VAL A 35 -3.22 5.54 9.86
C VAL A 35 -4.00 6.15 8.70
N ALA A 36 -4.27 7.45 8.76
CA ALA A 36 -4.96 8.15 7.68
C ALA A 36 -4.08 8.23 6.42
N CYS A 37 -4.63 7.80 5.28
CA CYS A 37 -3.98 7.78 3.98
C CYS A 37 -4.77 8.60 2.95
N THR A 38 -4.04 9.24 2.04
CA THR A 38 -4.65 10.03 0.96
C THR A 38 -4.21 9.48 -0.39
N TYR A 39 -5.19 9.09 -1.23
CA TYR A 39 -4.97 8.60 -2.58
C TYR A 39 -5.60 9.58 -3.57
N ASN A 40 -4.78 10.18 -4.45
CA ASN A 40 -5.18 11.22 -5.38
C ASN A 40 -5.45 10.62 -6.76
N GLU A 41 -6.67 10.71 -7.25
CA GLU A 41 -7.01 10.26 -8.60
C GLU A 41 -6.22 11.06 -9.65
N THR A 42 -5.63 10.36 -10.62
CA THR A 42 -4.73 10.95 -11.63
C THR A 42 -5.16 10.68 -13.08
N GLY A 43 -6.15 9.83 -13.29
CA GLY A 43 -6.63 9.48 -14.63
C GLY A 43 -7.17 8.05 -14.71
N ASP A 44 -7.14 7.50 -15.90
CA ASP A 44 -7.65 6.16 -16.15
C ASP A 44 -6.72 5.08 -15.58
N ALA A 45 -7.29 4.10 -14.91
CA ALA A 45 -6.56 2.92 -14.45
C ALA A 45 -6.25 1.97 -15.62
N ALA A 46 -5.08 1.31 -15.56
CA ALA A 46 -4.72 0.24 -16.51
C ALA A 46 -5.63 -1.00 -16.36
N ARG A 47 -6.21 -1.17 -15.18
CA ARG A 47 -7.29 -2.10 -14.83
C ARG A 47 -8.20 -1.40 -13.85
N GLU A 48 -9.52 -1.47 -14.04
CA GLU A 48 -10.50 -0.80 -13.19
C GLU A 48 -10.44 -1.35 -11.74
N VAL A 49 -10.30 -0.44 -10.78
CA VAL A 49 -10.27 -0.72 -9.34
C VAL A 49 -10.85 0.46 -8.57
N ASP A 50 -11.34 0.17 -7.38
CA ASP A 50 -11.72 1.19 -6.40
C ASP A 50 -10.49 1.76 -5.69
N LEU A 51 -10.58 2.99 -5.19
CA LEU A 51 -9.56 3.57 -4.32
C LEU A 51 -9.38 2.72 -3.06
N PRO A 52 -8.15 2.59 -2.54
CA PRO A 52 -7.93 1.96 -1.25
C PRO A 52 -8.69 2.68 -0.13
N PRO A 53 -9.01 2.00 0.98
CA PRO A 53 -9.55 2.67 2.16
C PRO A 53 -8.68 3.86 2.59
N GLY A 54 -9.30 4.97 2.96
CA GLY A 54 -8.60 6.19 3.43
C GLY A 54 -7.98 6.04 4.83
N GLU A 55 -8.01 4.83 5.39
CA GLU A 55 -7.43 4.47 6.68
C GLU A 55 -6.75 3.10 6.57
N ALA A 56 -5.45 3.07 6.79
CA ALA A 56 -4.67 1.84 6.82
C ALA A 56 -4.84 1.17 8.18
N THR A 57 -5.34 -0.06 8.17
CA THR A 57 -5.53 -0.89 9.39
C THR A 57 -4.41 -1.93 9.56
N ALA A 58 -3.67 -2.26 8.51
CA ALA A 58 -2.48 -3.12 8.56
C ALA A 58 -1.26 -2.29 9.00
N THR A 59 -1.17 -2.02 10.30
CA THR A 59 -0.12 -1.22 10.93
C THR A 59 1.00 -2.06 11.56
N ASP A 60 0.96 -3.36 11.33
CA ASP A 60 1.99 -4.33 11.69
C ASP A 60 2.60 -4.94 10.42
N LYS A 61 3.50 -5.90 10.60
CA LYS A 61 4.03 -6.69 9.49
C LYS A 61 2.97 -7.64 8.95
N VAL A 62 2.89 -7.75 7.62
CA VAL A 62 1.93 -8.63 6.93
C VAL A 62 2.69 -9.61 6.04
N GLU A 63 2.46 -10.90 6.24
CA GLU A 63 3.01 -11.95 5.38
C GLU A 63 2.14 -12.09 4.12
N VAL A 64 2.80 -12.14 2.96
CA VAL A 64 2.14 -12.34 1.67
C VAL A 64 2.89 -13.35 0.81
N VAL A 65 2.15 -14.00 -0.08
CA VAL A 65 2.72 -14.82 -1.16
C VAL A 65 2.45 -14.13 -2.49
N ILE A 66 3.51 -13.80 -3.21
CA ILE A 66 3.48 -13.31 -4.58
C ILE A 66 3.69 -14.53 -5.48
N THR A 67 2.60 -15.10 -5.98
CA THR A 67 2.66 -16.22 -6.92
C THR A 67 3.00 -15.72 -8.31
N THR A 68 4.09 -16.22 -8.88
CA THR A 68 4.52 -15.88 -10.24
C THR A 68 4.40 -17.08 -11.18
N THR A 69 4.49 -16.84 -12.47
CA THR A 69 4.53 -17.90 -13.48
C THR A 69 5.73 -18.84 -13.36
N ASN A 70 6.75 -18.47 -12.57
CA ASN A 70 8.02 -19.18 -12.47
C ASN A 70 8.29 -19.71 -11.05
N GLY A 71 7.45 -19.38 -10.07
CA GLY A 71 7.55 -19.81 -8.66
C GLY A 71 6.98 -18.78 -7.70
N ASP A 72 6.85 -19.17 -6.45
CA ASP A 72 6.32 -18.31 -5.40
C ASP A 72 7.45 -17.50 -4.74
N LEU A 73 7.13 -16.25 -4.40
CA LEU A 73 7.98 -15.35 -3.64
C LEU A 73 7.24 -15.00 -2.34
N ARG A 74 7.72 -15.49 -1.21
CA ARG A 74 7.19 -15.10 0.09
C ARG A 74 7.77 -13.75 0.48
N ALA A 75 6.94 -12.86 1.01
CA ALA A 75 7.38 -11.53 1.43
C ALA A 75 6.70 -11.09 2.71
N THR A 76 7.43 -10.31 3.49
CA THR A 76 6.92 -9.60 4.66
C THR A 76 6.79 -8.12 4.31
N LEU A 77 5.58 -7.58 4.40
CA LEU A 77 5.30 -6.16 4.20
C LEU A 77 5.44 -5.39 5.51
N ASN A 78 5.91 -4.15 5.44
CA ASN A 78 6.21 -3.30 6.59
C ASN A 78 5.06 -2.31 6.89
N GLY A 79 3.88 -2.79 7.29
CA GLY A 79 2.74 -1.95 7.65
C GLY A 79 3.02 -0.99 8.82
N ASP A 80 4.00 -1.32 9.65
CA ASP A 80 4.45 -0.51 10.78
C ASP A 80 5.24 0.75 10.36
N THR A 81 5.88 0.75 9.20
CA THR A 81 6.69 1.89 8.70
C THR A 81 6.17 2.52 7.44
N THR A 82 5.42 1.78 6.63
CA THR A 82 4.84 2.26 5.38
C THR A 82 3.35 1.86 5.24
N PRO A 83 2.50 2.29 6.21
CA PRO A 83 1.11 1.83 6.30
C PRO A 83 0.28 2.17 5.07
N CYS A 84 0.45 3.35 4.48
CA CYS A 84 -0.35 3.74 3.31
C CYS A 84 0.04 2.99 2.05
N THR A 85 1.33 2.68 1.90
CA THR A 85 1.84 1.85 0.79
C THR A 85 1.34 0.42 0.91
N VAL A 86 1.42 -0.17 2.11
CA VAL A 86 0.93 -1.53 2.37
C VAL A 86 -0.59 -1.59 2.18
N ASN A 87 -1.34 -0.60 2.67
CA ASN A 87 -2.79 -0.51 2.47
C ASN A 87 -3.17 -0.46 0.98
N SER A 88 -2.47 0.36 0.18
CA SER A 88 -2.68 0.41 -1.27
C SER A 88 -2.35 -0.92 -1.94
N PHE A 89 -1.20 -1.50 -1.62
CA PHE A 89 -0.75 -2.77 -2.19
C PHE A 89 -1.72 -3.92 -1.91
N LEU A 90 -2.16 -4.07 -0.66
CA LEU A 90 -3.12 -5.10 -0.26
C LEU A 90 -4.50 -4.88 -0.90
N SER A 91 -4.99 -3.63 -0.93
CA SER A 91 -6.26 -3.30 -1.58
C SER A 91 -6.25 -3.65 -3.08
N LEU A 92 -5.15 -3.37 -3.79
CA LEU A 92 -4.99 -3.73 -5.19
C LEU A 92 -4.91 -5.25 -5.38
N ALA A 93 -4.22 -5.96 -4.48
CA ALA A 93 -4.14 -7.42 -4.50
C ALA A 93 -5.53 -8.06 -4.28
N GLU A 94 -6.28 -7.61 -3.27
CA GLU A 94 -7.63 -8.09 -2.99
C GLU A 94 -8.61 -7.87 -4.15
N GLN A 95 -8.43 -6.77 -4.91
CA GLN A 95 -9.24 -6.47 -6.09
C GLN A 95 -8.77 -7.20 -7.35
N GLY A 96 -7.74 -8.04 -7.27
CA GLY A 96 -7.18 -8.77 -8.41
C GLY A 96 -6.48 -7.87 -9.44
N PHE A 97 -6.03 -6.67 -9.02
CA PHE A 97 -5.35 -5.74 -9.92
C PHE A 97 -4.06 -6.34 -10.50
N TYR A 98 -3.36 -7.13 -9.71
CA TYR A 98 -2.10 -7.77 -10.09
C TYR A 98 -2.28 -9.11 -10.80
N ASP A 99 -3.49 -9.70 -10.78
CA ASP A 99 -3.72 -11.04 -11.28
C ASP A 99 -3.48 -11.15 -12.78
N ASP A 100 -2.74 -12.17 -13.18
CA ASP A 100 -2.39 -12.46 -14.57
C ASP A 100 -1.73 -11.26 -15.29
N THR A 101 -0.80 -10.56 -14.62
CA THR A 101 -0.10 -9.40 -15.16
C THR A 101 1.38 -9.70 -15.42
N PRO A 102 1.99 -9.11 -16.48
CA PRO A 102 3.42 -9.28 -16.72
C PRO A 102 4.27 -8.50 -15.72
N CYS A 103 5.53 -8.94 -15.53
CA CYS A 103 6.59 -8.08 -15.01
C CYS A 103 7.38 -7.55 -16.23
N PRO A 104 7.07 -6.36 -16.71
CA PRO A 104 7.50 -5.88 -18.03
C PRO A 104 8.96 -5.46 -18.10
N ARG A 105 9.66 -5.40 -16.97
CA ARG A 105 11.04 -4.92 -16.94
C ARG A 105 11.88 -5.69 -15.94
N ILE A 106 13.04 -6.13 -16.39
CA ILE A 106 14.14 -6.59 -15.56
C ILE A 106 15.39 -5.80 -15.91
N THR A 107 16.28 -5.57 -14.95
CA THR A 107 17.60 -5.00 -15.19
C THR A 107 18.65 -5.97 -14.71
N THR A 108 19.62 -6.28 -15.58
CA THR A 108 20.67 -7.28 -15.35
C THR A 108 22.08 -6.66 -15.32
N THR A 109 22.14 -5.34 -15.18
CA THR A 109 23.40 -4.61 -15.12
C THR A 109 23.95 -4.66 -13.68
N PRO A 110 25.22 -5.04 -13.48
CA PRO A 110 25.85 -5.00 -12.15
C PRO A 110 25.68 -3.66 -11.45
N GLY A 111 25.19 -3.67 -10.23
CA GLY A 111 24.83 -2.49 -9.44
C GLY A 111 23.43 -1.93 -9.72
N PHE A 112 22.65 -2.61 -10.57
CA PHE A 112 21.24 -2.31 -10.82
C PHE A 112 20.51 -3.59 -11.26
N GLU A 113 20.12 -4.41 -10.28
CA GLU A 113 19.56 -5.75 -10.45
C GLU A 113 18.18 -5.82 -9.81
N VAL A 114 17.15 -5.43 -10.59
CA VAL A 114 15.74 -5.36 -10.14
C VAL A 114 14.79 -6.00 -11.15
N LEU A 115 13.71 -6.59 -10.64
CA LEU A 115 12.53 -7.00 -11.41
C LEU A 115 11.38 -6.06 -11.09
N GLN A 116 10.81 -5.38 -12.09
CA GLN A 116 9.69 -4.46 -11.95
C GLN A 116 8.39 -5.08 -12.44
N CYS A 117 7.35 -5.02 -11.61
CA CYS A 117 6.02 -5.56 -11.81
C CYS A 117 4.94 -4.53 -11.45
N GLY A 118 3.67 -4.93 -11.49
CA GLY A 118 2.55 -4.14 -10.98
C GLY A 118 1.90 -3.19 -11.97
N ASP A 119 2.18 -3.38 -13.27
CA ASP A 119 1.49 -2.68 -14.36
C ASP A 119 0.70 -3.67 -15.23
N PRO A 120 -0.64 -3.73 -15.10
CA PRO A 120 -1.47 -4.61 -15.93
C PRO A 120 -1.36 -4.36 -17.43
N SER A 121 -0.97 -3.16 -17.85
CA SER A 121 -0.78 -2.83 -19.27
C SER A 121 0.50 -3.42 -19.85
N GLY A 122 1.46 -3.78 -19.01
CA GLY A 122 2.77 -4.31 -19.44
C GLY A 122 3.69 -3.29 -20.12
N THR A 123 3.38 -2.00 -20.03
CA THR A 123 4.10 -0.92 -20.73
C THR A 123 5.10 -0.18 -19.87
N THR A 124 5.15 -0.45 -18.57
CA THR A 124 5.83 0.32 -17.51
C THR A 124 5.29 1.74 -17.31
N ALA A 125 4.16 2.09 -17.93
CA ALA A 125 3.52 3.40 -17.82
C ALA A 125 2.10 3.34 -17.25
N GLY A 126 1.53 2.14 -17.09
CA GLY A 126 0.21 1.93 -16.50
C GLY A 126 0.24 2.00 -14.98
N GLY A 127 -0.93 2.23 -14.39
CA GLY A 127 -1.10 2.33 -12.94
C GLY A 127 -2.55 2.18 -12.53
N PRO A 128 -2.87 2.38 -11.25
CA PRO A 128 -4.21 2.14 -10.71
C PRO A 128 -5.17 3.32 -10.88
N GLY A 129 -4.76 4.38 -11.59
CA GLY A 129 -5.56 5.59 -11.77
C GLY A 129 -5.48 6.58 -10.61
N TYR A 130 -4.62 6.32 -9.63
CA TYR A 130 -4.32 7.22 -8.51
C TYR A 130 -2.84 7.20 -8.16
N GLN A 131 -2.41 8.19 -7.40
CA GLN A 131 -1.07 8.32 -6.82
C GLN A 131 -1.17 8.75 -5.36
N TYR A 132 -0.11 8.50 -4.59
CA TYR A 132 -0.01 8.88 -3.19
C TYR A 132 1.44 9.20 -2.79
N GLU A 133 1.58 9.84 -1.63
CA GLU A 133 2.87 10.32 -1.12
C GLU A 133 3.83 9.18 -0.82
N ASP A 134 5.12 9.44 -1.02
CA ASP A 134 6.19 8.54 -0.63
C ASP A 134 6.29 8.42 0.90
N GLU A 135 6.54 7.23 1.42
CA GLU A 135 6.79 6.98 2.86
C GLU A 135 8.28 6.70 3.07
N LEU A 136 9.09 7.76 3.01
CA LEU A 136 10.56 7.69 3.09
C LEU A 136 11.08 7.99 4.50
N SER A 137 12.04 7.20 4.98
CA SER A 137 12.80 7.48 6.21
C SER A 137 13.95 8.49 5.98
N GLY A 138 14.37 8.65 4.72
CA GLY A 138 15.48 9.50 4.30
C GLY A 138 16.85 8.81 4.33
N GLY A 139 16.85 7.50 4.54
CA GLY A 139 18.07 6.68 4.58
C GLY A 139 17.91 5.33 3.91
N GLU A 140 17.01 5.22 2.94
CA GLU A 140 16.68 3.98 2.25
C GLU A 140 17.92 3.35 1.61
N THR A 141 18.02 2.04 1.77
CA THR A 141 18.99 1.18 1.10
C THR A 141 18.26 0.02 0.46
N TYR A 142 18.81 -0.54 -0.61
CA TYR A 142 18.13 -1.53 -1.43
C TYR A 142 18.97 -2.81 -1.57
N PRO A 143 19.24 -3.54 -0.47
CA PRO A 143 19.88 -4.85 -0.55
C PRO A 143 18.99 -5.86 -1.27
N ALA A 144 19.56 -6.99 -1.68
CA ALA A 144 18.79 -8.10 -2.24
C ALA A 144 17.66 -8.50 -1.27
N GLY A 145 16.49 -8.81 -1.82
CA GLY A 145 15.25 -9.04 -1.10
C GLY A 145 14.38 -7.79 -0.94
N THR A 146 14.90 -6.59 -1.12
CA THR A 146 14.09 -5.36 -0.96
C THR A 146 12.90 -5.34 -1.92
N LEU A 147 11.71 -5.06 -1.37
CA LEU A 147 10.49 -4.77 -2.09
C LEU A 147 10.19 -3.27 -1.96
N ALA A 148 10.23 -2.54 -3.09
CA ALA A 148 10.07 -1.08 -3.08
C ALA A 148 9.15 -0.59 -4.19
N MET A 149 8.50 0.56 -3.96
CA MET A 149 7.60 1.16 -4.95
C MET A 149 8.39 1.88 -6.05
N ALA A 150 7.97 1.65 -7.29
CA ALA A 150 8.41 2.47 -8.41
C ALA A 150 7.63 3.80 -8.45
N ASN A 151 8.29 4.87 -8.87
CA ASN A 151 7.69 6.19 -9.03
C ASN A 151 8.21 6.91 -10.28
N SER A 152 7.58 8.01 -10.67
CA SER A 152 7.98 8.91 -11.76
C SER A 152 8.49 10.26 -11.24
N GLY A 153 8.90 10.31 -9.98
CA GLY A 153 9.32 11.46 -9.21
C GLY A 153 8.67 11.45 -7.83
N PRO A 154 8.97 12.42 -6.96
CA PRO A 154 8.42 12.45 -5.61
C PRO A 154 6.89 12.38 -5.59
N ASP A 155 6.35 11.60 -4.66
CA ASP A 155 4.90 11.50 -4.39
C ASP A 155 4.05 11.04 -5.59
N THR A 156 4.63 10.18 -6.46
CA THR A 156 3.96 9.64 -7.64
C THR A 156 3.88 8.11 -7.67
N GLN A 157 4.07 7.46 -6.54
CA GLN A 157 3.90 6.01 -6.45
C GLN A 157 2.41 5.62 -6.65
N GLY A 158 2.20 4.49 -7.31
CA GLY A 158 0.85 3.97 -7.63
C GLY A 158 0.76 2.48 -7.36
N SER A 159 0.82 1.65 -8.41
CA SER A 159 0.78 0.18 -8.28
C SER A 159 2.08 -0.52 -8.62
N GLN A 160 2.97 0.14 -9.36
CA GLN A 160 4.21 -0.50 -9.80
C GLN A 160 5.21 -0.62 -8.66
N PHE A 161 5.84 -1.77 -8.55
CA PHE A 161 6.87 -2.06 -7.55
C PHE A 161 8.04 -2.80 -8.20
N PHE A 162 9.15 -2.84 -7.50
CA PHE A 162 10.29 -3.65 -7.91
C PHE A 162 10.83 -4.50 -6.77
N ILE A 163 11.39 -5.63 -7.14
CA ILE A 163 12.08 -6.57 -6.26
C ILE A 163 13.56 -6.50 -6.60
N VAL A 164 14.38 -6.19 -5.62
CA VAL A 164 15.84 -6.21 -5.74
C VAL A 164 16.29 -7.65 -5.58
N TYR A 165 16.87 -8.23 -6.62
CA TYR A 165 17.34 -9.62 -6.56
C TYR A 165 18.87 -9.75 -6.48
N GLY A 166 19.61 -8.65 -6.64
CA GLY A 166 21.07 -8.64 -6.56
C GLY A 166 21.64 -7.29 -6.10
N ASP A 167 22.92 -7.04 -6.36
CA ASP A 167 23.59 -5.80 -5.95
C ASP A 167 22.97 -4.59 -6.66
N THR A 168 22.42 -3.66 -5.89
CA THR A 168 21.68 -2.53 -6.42
C THR A 168 21.98 -1.25 -5.66
N GLN A 169 22.41 -0.22 -6.39
CA GLN A 169 22.74 1.10 -5.87
C GLN A 169 21.79 2.15 -6.45
N LEU A 170 20.78 2.51 -5.68
CA LEU A 170 19.81 3.55 -6.02
C LEU A 170 19.90 4.70 -5.00
N ARG A 171 19.45 5.89 -5.44
CA ARG A 171 19.21 7.00 -4.52
C ARG A 171 18.04 6.66 -3.61
N PRO A 172 17.98 7.22 -2.38
CA PRO A 172 16.95 6.92 -1.39
C PRO A 172 15.60 7.59 -1.72
N ASP A 173 15.11 7.38 -2.94
CA ASP A 173 13.94 8.06 -3.50
C ASP A 173 12.73 7.10 -3.67
N TYR A 174 12.83 5.84 -3.18
CA TYR A 174 11.81 4.80 -3.37
C TYR A 174 11.37 4.23 -2.03
N THR A 175 10.07 4.23 -1.76
CA THR A 175 9.49 3.67 -0.52
C THR A 175 9.77 2.17 -0.42
N VAL A 176 10.53 1.76 0.57
CA VAL A 176 10.79 0.35 0.90
C VAL A 176 9.65 -0.14 1.78
N PHE A 177 8.75 -0.93 1.21
CA PHE A 177 7.54 -1.39 1.91
C PHE A 177 7.52 -2.88 2.27
N GLY A 178 8.59 -3.61 1.98
CA GLY A 178 8.67 -5.02 2.34
C GLY A 178 10.01 -5.67 2.01
N THR A 179 10.07 -6.96 2.29
CA THR A 179 11.24 -7.81 2.02
C THR A 179 10.75 -9.18 1.54
N VAL A 180 11.30 -9.65 0.42
CA VAL A 180 11.14 -11.01 -0.11
C VAL A 180 12.13 -11.94 0.57
N ASP A 181 11.74 -13.17 0.86
CA ASP A 181 12.61 -14.20 1.41
C ASP A 181 13.81 -14.46 0.50
N GLU A 182 15.01 -14.43 1.06
CA GLU A 182 16.25 -14.61 0.30
C GLU A 182 16.28 -15.95 -0.48
N ALA A 183 15.69 -17.00 0.09
CA ALA A 183 15.63 -18.33 -0.55
C ALA A 183 14.80 -18.31 -1.86
N ASP A 184 13.83 -17.43 -1.97
CA ASP A 184 12.93 -17.33 -3.13
C ASP A 184 13.49 -16.45 -4.24
N LEU A 185 14.53 -15.64 -3.98
CA LEU A 185 15.16 -14.78 -5.00
C LEU A 185 15.73 -15.58 -6.17
N SER A 186 16.08 -16.85 -5.96
CA SER A 186 16.55 -17.74 -7.02
C SER A 186 15.60 -17.85 -8.21
N VAL A 187 14.28 -17.65 -7.99
CA VAL A 187 13.28 -17.59 -9.07
C VAL A 187 13.57 -16.45 -10.04
N ILE A 188 13.97 -15.30 -9.52
CA ILE A 188 14.29 -14.11 -10.33
C ILE A 188 15.72 -14.22 -10.89
N GLU A 189 16.67 -14.72 -10.11
CA GLU A 189 18.06 -14.89 -10.51
C GLU A 189 18.20 -15.85 -11.73
N GLU A 190 17.40 -16.91 -11.77
CA GLU A 190 17.37 -17.84 -12.92
C GLU A 190 16.92 -17.14 -14.21
N ILE A 191 15.88 -16.30 -14.14
CA ILE A 191 15.37 -15.53 -15.26
C ILE A 191 16.39 -14.47 -15.70
N ALA A 192 17.03 -13.82 -14.75
CA ALA A 192 18.04 -12.80 -15.00
C ALA A 192 19.26 -13.33 -15.79
N GLN A 193 19.57 -14.65 -15.70
CA GLN A 193 20.65 -15.27 -16.48
C GLN A 193 20.40 -15.22 -17.97
N ASP A 194 19.12 -15.22 -18.41
CA ASP A 194 18.76 -15.11 -19.82
C ASP A 194 18.79 -13.66 -20.33
N GLY A 195 18.95 -12.69 -19.42
CA GLY A 195 19.07 -11.27 -19.75
C GLY A 195 17.73 -10.61 -20.08
N ASP A 196 17.83 -9.41 -20.64
CA ASP A 196 16.70 -8.58 -21.07
C ASP A 196 16.91 -8.08 -22.51
N ASP A 197 15.88 -7.51 -23.12
CA ASP A 197 15.93 -7.02 -24.51
C ASP A 197 16.56 -5.63 -24.66
N GLY A 198 16.96 -4.98 -23.58
CA GLY A 198 17.63 -3.68 -23.55
C GLY A 198 16.80 -2.51 -24.07
N THR A 199 15.48 -2.65 -24.19
CA THR A 199 14.64 -1.64 -24.85
C THR A 199 14.13 -0.53 -23.93
N ASN A 200 14.26 -0.69 -22.60
CA ASN A 200 13.79 0.34 -21.67
C ASN A 200 14.81 1.48 -21.51
N PRO A 201 14.41 2.74 -21.77
CA PRO A 201 15.34 3.88 -21.71
C PRO A 201 15.88 4.17 -20.29
N ALA A 202 15.23 3.67 -19.25
CA ALA A 202 15.70 3.76 -17.87
C ALA A 202 16.64 2.61 -17.46
N GLY A 203 17.06 1.78 -18.44
CA GLY A 203 17.91 0.60 -18.28
C GLY A 203 17.11 -0.70 -18.21
N GLY A 204 17.72 -1.78 -18.69
CA GLY A 204 17.09 -3.08 -18.83
C GLY A 204 16.02 -3.12 -19.91
N GLY A 205 15.08 -4.03 -19.78
CA GLY A 205 14.01 -4.23 -20.75
C GLY A 205 13.11 -5.39 -20.36
N ALA A 206 12.33 -5.87 -21.32
CA ALA A 206 11.52 -7.06 -21.09
C ALA A 206 12.44 -8.26 -20.84
N PRO A 207 12.16 -9.10 -19.81
CA PRO A 207 12.97 -10.29 -19.57
C PRO A 207 12.88 -11.25 -20.76
N ASN A 208 14.01 -11.81 -21.21
CA ASN A 208 14.06 -12.75 -22.33
C ASN A 208 13.33 -14.07 -22.00
N THR A 209 13.33 -14.48 -20.72
CA THR A 209 12.41 -15.49 -20.19
C THR A 209 11.28 -14.77 -19.48
N PRO A 210 10.04 -14.77 -20.01
CA PRO A 210 8.93 -14.04 -19.43
C PRO A 210 8.59 -14.49 -18.01
N ILE A 211 8.30 -13.52 -17.13
CA ILE A 211 7.73 -13.73 -15.82
C ILE A 211 6.53 -12.80 -15.62
N GLY A 212 5.50 -13.27 -14.92
CA GLY A 212 4.32 -12.52 -14.60
C GLY A 212 3.78 -12.88 -13.22
N LEU A 213 2.98 -11.99 -12.66
CA LEU A 213 2.22 -12.23 -11.45
C LEU A 213 0.99 -13.06 -11.79
N VAL A 214 0.76 -14.13 -11.06
CA VAL A 214 -0.47 -14.94 -11.13
C VAL A 214 -1.48 -14.41 -10.12
N SER A 215 -1.05 -14.18 -8.88
CA SER A 215 -1.84 -13.59 -7.81
C SER A 215 -0.93 -13.10 -6.68
N ILE A 216 -1.49 -12.24 -5.81
CA ILE A 216 -0.86 -11.87 -4.54
C ILE A 216 -1.88 -12.12 -3.43
N THR A 217 -1.52 -12.89 -2.41
CA THR A 217 -2.43 -13.27 -1.31
C THR A 217 -1.76 -13.04 0.04
N THR A 218 -2.54 -12.70 1.04
CA THR A 218 -2.11 -12.72 2.45
C THR A 218 -2.15 -14.16 2.97
N ASP A 219 -1.18 -14.55 3.78
CA ASP A 219 -1.15 -15.85 4.49
C ASP A 219 -2.12 -15.88 5.69
#